data_e623e7acfb081fc27e9420d936664e60
#
_entry.id   e623e7acfb081fc27e9420d936664e60
#
_cell.length_a   1.000
_cell.length_b   1.000
_cell.length_c   1.000
_cell.angle_alpha   90.00
_cell.angle_beta   90.00
_cell.angle_gamma   90.00
#
_symmetry.space_group_name_H-M   'P 1'
#
loop_
_entity.id
_entity.type
_entity.pdbx_description
1 polymer ?
#
loop_
_entity_poly.entity_id
_entity_poly.type
_entity_poly.pdbx_seq_one_letter_code
_entity_poly.pdbx_strand_id
1 'polypeptide(L)'
;MTFPPRTGIPPRFALVLGGGGLKGFAHIGVLRALEDRGLRPVLLAGTSIGALIAAAYVRGQSVDDMERHALGLKKPDLFRINHRDMVMKRMLSPALYLEQPLQAIVDRLVPDGTFRDLAIPLLVNTVDLERGSPVVWGLPGLTDVLVADAVYASCALPGFFPPRVLGGRTCVDGGVMHNVPARVARREVDAIIAVDVGSSNLATSRRIREKGFAAIYMRSAQVMMRSLQQLQLAAWSGPPMLLMRPAVWPFGWFSFAHTRAMIDAGHAAACEALDNVGDTLYESGGVFPRRKVEVSVDREKCIGCGICATLAPDVMQMGPDGKAHVVAGELEWSRPDGEFINECPVQAFSVMATERDGRRHTTMEFKVVAD
;
A
#
# COMPACT_ATOMS: atom_id res chain seq x y z
N MET A 1 -34.19 21.86 9.40
CA MET A 1 -33.24 21.21 8.47
C MET A 1 -32.50 20.15 9.28
N THR A 2 -32.86 18.90 9.14
CA THR A 2 -32.13 17.78 9.76
C THR A 2 -30.91 17.52 8.91
N PHE A 3 -29.72 17.79 9.46
CA PHE A 3 -28.47 17.38 8.82
C PHE A 3 -28.47 15.84 8.72
N PRO A 4 -28.05 15.27 7.57
CA PRO A 4 -27.87 13.82 7.49
C PRO A 4 -26.90 13.38 8.60
N PRO A 5 -27.07 12.16 9.16
CA PRO A 5 -26.18 11.65 10.18
C PRO A 5 -24.74 11.68 9.65
N ARG A 6 -23.79 12.20 10.43
CA ARG A 6 -22.37 12.24 10.06
C ARG A 6 -21.88 10.81 9.89
N THR A 7 -21.36 10.50 8.70
CA THR A 7 -20.83 9.17 8.38
C THR A 7 -19.45 8.90 8.99
N GLY A 8 -18.92 9.84 9.79
CA GLY A 8 -17.53 9.79 10.27
C GLY A 8 -16.48 10.14 9.21
N ILE A 9 -16.88 10.19 7.93
CA ILE A 9 -16.00 10.54 6.81
C ILE A 9 -16.40 11.89 6.24
N PRO A 10 -15.47 12.88 6.13
CA PRO A 10 -15.74 14.13 5.44
C PRO A 10 -16.16 13.89 4.00
N PRO A 11 -17.11 14.67 3.46
CA PRO A 11 -17.64 14.44 2.12
C PRO A 11 -16.60 14.64 1.00
N ARG A 12 -15.59 15.45 1.23
CA ARG A 12 -14.49 15.71 0.28
C ARG A 12 -13.26 14.90 0.68
N PHE A 13 -13.30 13.59 0.47
CA PHE A 13 -12.14 12.73 0.74
C PHE A 13 -11.50 12.21 -0.54
N ALA A 14 -10.17 11.96 -0.48
CA ALA A 14 -9.43 11.23 -1.49
C ALA A 14 -9.32 9.76 -1.12
N LEU A 15 -9.46 8.87 -2.11
CA LEU A 15 -9.16 7.46 -1.97
C LEU A 15 -7.79 7.16 -2.60
N VAL A 16 -6.88 6.62 -1.79
CA VAL A 16 -5.50 6.32 -2.20
C VAL A 16 -5.27 4.82 -2.12
N LEU A 17 -5.02 4.20 -3.28
CA LEU A 17 -4.84 2.76 -3.42
C LEU A 17 -3.37 2.41 -3.68
N GLY A 18 -2.74 1.73 -2.73
CA GLY A 18 -1.34 1.35 -2.81
C GLY A 18 -1.06 0.20 -3.77
N GLY A 19 0.21 0.05 -4.17
CA GLY A 19 0.71 -1.08 -4.93
C GLY A 19 0.88 -2.34 -4.06
N GLY A 20 0.93 -3.52 -4.70
CA GLY A 20 1.12 -4.78 -3.97
C GLY A 20 0.95 -6.04 -4.82
N GLY A 21 1.06 -5.95 -6.15
CA GLY A 21 0.76 -7.05 -7.07
C GLY A 21 -0.68 -7.54 -6.90
N LEU A 22 -0.94 -8.82 -7.03
CA LEU A 22 -2.32 -9.36 -6.95
C LEU A 22 -2.99 -9.17 -5.58
N LYS A 23 -2.23 -8.88 -4.50
CA LYS A 23 -2.81 -8.49 -3.20
C LYS A 23 -3.73 -7.27 -3.32
N GLY A 24 -3.51 -6.43 -4.35
CA GLY A 24 -4.35 -5.29 -4.66
C GLY A 24 -5.81 -5.63 -5.02
N PHE A 25 -6.15 -6.90 -5.24
CA PHE A 25 -7.56 -7.28 -5.33
C PHE A 25 -8.35 -6.97 -4.05
N ALA A 26 -7.68 -6.79 -2.92
CA ALA A 26 -8.30 -6.29 -1.70
C ALA A 26 -8.92 -4.89 -1.87
N HIS A 27 -8.41 -4.06 -2.79
CA HIS A 27 -9.01 -2.75 -3.10
C HIS A 27 -10.45 -2.86 -3.61
N ILE A 28 -10.78 -3.96 -4.30
CA ILE A 28 -12.16 -4.22 -4.77
C ILE A 28 -13.10 -4.37 -3.57
N GLY A 29 -12.67 -5.12 -2.55
CA GLY A 29 -13.42 -5.26 -1.30
C GLY A 29 -13.57 -3.94 -0.53
N VAL A 30 -12.53 -3.10 -0.53
CA VAL A 30 -12.61 -1.75 0.05
C VAL A 30 -13.62 -0.89 -0.69
N LEU A 31 -13.59 -0.89 -2.03
CA LEU A 31 -14.57 -0.14 -2.84
C LEU A 31 -16.01 -0.59 -2.55
N ARG A 32 -16.25 -1.90 -2.41
CA ARG A 32 -17.56 -2.45 -2.01
C ARG A 32 -18.02 -1.87 -0.67
N ALA A 33 -17.16 -1.90 0.35
CA ALA A 33 -17.51 -1.37 1.67
C ALA A 33 -17.79 0.14 1.68
N LEU A 34 -17.15 0.90 0.79
CA LEU A 34 -17.44 2.33 0.58
C LEU A 34 -18.78 2.53 -0.13
N GLU A 35 -19.05 1.78 -1.19
CA GLU A 35 -20.32 1.85 -1.94
C GLU A 35 -21.52 1.46 -1.07
N ASP A 36 -21.41 0.38 -0.26
CA ASP A 36 -22.45 -0.07 0.68
C ASP A 36 -22.85 1.03 1.69
N ARG A 37 -21.94 1.97 1.95
CA ARG A 37 -22.16 3.13 2.84
C ARG A 37 -22.45 4.43 2.10
N GLY A 38 -22.58 4.39 0.76
CA GLY A 38 -22.81 5.56 -0.07
C GLY A 38 -21.64 6.57 -0.09
N LEU A 39 -20.43 6.12 0.29
CA LEU A 39 -19.23 6.94 0.33
C LEU A 39 -18.56 6.99 -1.06
N ARG A 40 -18.41 8.18 -1.62
CA ARG A 40 -17.81 8.40 -2.94
C ARG A 40 -16.61 9.34 -2.83
N PRO A 41 -15.41 8.94 -3.26
CA PRO A 41 -14.23 9.81 -3.26
C PRO A 41 -14.39 10.91 -4.30
N VAL A 42 -13.88 12.13 -3.99
CA VAL A 42 -13.78 13.24 -4.94
C VAL A 42 -12.49 13.22 -5.75
N LEU A 43 -11.53 12.40 -5.36
CA LEU A 43 -10.23 12.22 -6.00
C LEU A 43 -9.76 10.78 -5.75
N LEU A 44 -9.22 10.13 -6.77
CA LEU A 44 -8.51 8.86 -6.60
C LEU A 44 -7.01 9.04 -6.90
N ALA A 45 -6.18 8.32 -6.16
CA ALA A 45 -4.77 8.20 -6.45
C ALA A 45 -4.33 6.75 -6.33
N GLY A 46 -3.48 6.28 -7.21
CA GLY A 46 -3.06 4.88 -7.19
C GLY A 46 -1.63 4.64 -7.64
N THR A 47 -1.09 3.51 -7.19
CA THR A 47 0.20 2.96 -7.63
C THR A 47 0.00 1.51 -8.05
N SER A 48 0.57 1.12 -9.21
CA SER A 48 0.55 -0.27 -9.69
C SER A 48 -0.90 -0.81 -9.79
N ILE A 49 -1.18 -1.97 -9.22
CA ILE A 49 -2.54 -2.54 -9.15
C ILE A 49 -3.55 -1.54 -8.57
N GLY A 50 -3.14 -0.69 -7.61
CA GLY A 50 -3.99 0.36 -7.06
C GLY A 50 -4.38 1.41 -8.11
N ALA A 51 -3.46 1.76 -9.03
CA ALA A 51 -3.76 2.64 -10.15
C ALA A 51 -4.72 1.99 -11.14
N LEU A 52 -4.56 0.69 -11.42
CA LEU A 52 -5.46 -0.07 -12.29
C LEU A 52 -6.89 -0.13 -11.74
N ILE A 53 -7.04 -0.45 -10.45
CA ILE A 53 -8.35 -0.51 -9.79
C ILE A 53 -8.99 0.89 -9.70
N ALA A 54 -8.21 1.93 -9.37
CA ALA A 54 -8.69 3.31 -9.35
C ALA A 54 -9.17 3.76 -10.73
N ALA A 55 -8.43 3.46 -11.79
CA ALA A 55 -8.81 3.79 -13.16
C ALA A 55 -10.07 3.03 -13.61
N ALA A 56 -10.20 1.74 -13.26
CA ALA A 56 -11.41 0.97 -13.55
C ALA A 56 -12.64 1.57 -12.84
N TYR A 57 -12.49 2.02 -11.59
CA TYR A 57 -13.54 2.70 -10.85
C TYR A 57 -13.95 4.03 -11.53
N VAL A 58 -12.98 4.85 -11.92
CA VAL A 58 -13.22 6.13 -12.63
C VAL A 58 -13.88 5.91 -13.99
N ARG A 59 -13.59 4.80 -14.67
CA ARG A 59 -14.30 4.37 -15.89
C ARG A 59 -15.79 4.08 -15.63
N GLY A 60 -16.20 3.90 -14.38
CA GLY A 60 -17.56 3.54 -14.01
C GLY A 60 -17.82 2.02 -14.02
N GLN A 61 -16.76 1.20 -13.94
CA GLN A 61 -16.96 -0.24 -13.74
C GLN A 61 -17.56 -0.50 -12.37
N SER A 62 -18.58 -1.36 -12.31
CA SER A 62 -19.16 -1.79 -11.05
C SER A 62 -18.17 -2.66 -10.26
N VAL A 63 -18.27 -2.63 -8.94
CA VAL A 63 -17.47 -3.49 -8.07
C VAL A 63 -17.66 -4.97 -8.42
N ASP A 64 -18.89 -5.38 -8.80
CA ASP A 64 -19.19 -6.76 -9.24
C ASP A 64 -18.47 -7.13 -10.54
N ASP A 65 -18.35 -6.20 -11.48
CA ASP A 65 -17.59 -6.43 -12.72
C ASP A 65 -16.10 -6.57 -12.42
N MET A 66 -15.55 -5.69 -11.58
CA MET A 66 -14.15 -5.77 -11.16
C MET A 66 -13.85 -7.11 -10.47
N GLU A 67 -14.73 -7.55 -9.57
CA GLU A 67 -14.61 -8.82 -8.87
C GLU A 67 -14.65 -10.01 -9.85
N ARG A 68 -15.60 -10.01 -10.79
CA ARG A 68 -15.70 -11.03 -11.83
C ARG A 68 -14.43 -11.12 -12.67
N HIS A 69 -13.88 -9.97 -13.09
CA HIS A 69 -12.63 -9.91 -13.84
C HIS A 69 -11.45 -10.45 -13.02
N ALA A 70 -11.35 -10.06 -11.74
CA ALA A 70 -10.28 -10.51 -10.85
C ALA A 70 -10.33 -12.03 -10.62
N LEU A 71 -11.51 -12.59 -10.39
CA LEU A 71 -11.71 -14.04 -10.18
C LEU A 71 -11.45 -14.86 -11.46
N GLY A 72 -11.70 -14.27 -12.63
CA GLY A 72 -11.45 -14.90 -13.92
C GLY A 72 -9.99 -14.88 -14.37
N LEU A 73 -9.14 -14.03 -13.74
CA LEU A 73 -7.75 -13.83 -14.17
C LEU A 73 -6.88 -15.05 -13.86
N LYS A 74 -6.15 -15.52 -14.85
CA LYS A 74 -5.23 -16.66 -14.72
C LYS A 74 -3.79 -16.22 -14.97
N LYS A 75 -2.83 -17.00 -14.47
CA LYS A 75 -1.40 -16.71 -14.63
C LYS A 75 -0.95 -16.44 -16.07
N PRO A 76 -1.37 -17.22 -17.10
CA PRO A 76 -0.99 -16.96 -18.49
C PRO A 76 -1.56 -15.66 -19.08
N ASP A 77 -2.64 -15.11 -18.47
CA ASP A 77 -3.27 -13.88 -18.95
C ASP A 77 -2.42 -12.65 -18.60
N LEU A 78 -1.51 -12.77 -17.63
CA LEU A 78 -0.63 -11.70 -17.19
C LEU A 78 0.85 -12.01 -17.46
N PHE A 79 1.28 -13.24 -17.20
CA PHE A 79 2.69 -13.62 -17.21
C PHE A 79 3.03 -14.54 -18.38
N ARG A 80 3.51 -13.95 -19.47
CA ARG A 80 4.08 -14.68 -20.62
C ARG A 80 5.55 -14.32 -20.74
N ILE A 81 6.43 -15.32 -20.62
CA ILE A 81 7.89 -15.12 -20.65
C ILE A 81 8.31 -14.66 -22.06
N ASN A 82 9.18 -13.66 -22.11
CA ASN A 82 9.79 -13.17 -23.34
C ASN A 82 11.01 -14.04 -23.72
N HIS A 83 10.74 -15.30 -24.10
CA HIS A 83 11.79 -16.26 -24.44
C HIS A 83 12.74 -15.75 -25.53
N ARG A 84 12.20 -15.05 -26.53
CA ARG A 84 12.98 -14.56 -27.67
C ARG A 84 14.05 -13.55 -27.24
N ASP A 85 13.65 -12.54 -26.48
CA ASP A 85 14.58 -11.52 -26.01
C ASP A 85 15.56 -12.07 -24.97
N MET A 86 15.12 -12.98 -24.11
CA MET A 86 16.00 -13.64 -23.14
C MET A 86 17.11 -14.47 -23.80
N VAL A 87 16.80 -15.14 -24.91
CA VAL A 87 17.81 -15.92 -25.66
C VAL A 87 18.75 -14.99 -26.44
N MET A 88 18.20 -13.95 -27.10
CA MET A 88 18.98 -13.07 -27.97
C MET A 88 19.76 -12.00 -27.20
N LYS A 89 19.14 -11.36 -26.19
CA LYS A 89 19.69 -10.25 -25.45
C LYS A 89 20.24 -10.63 -24.07
N ARG A 90 19.93 -11.86 -23.59
CA ARG A 90 20.33 -12.36 -22.27
C ARG A 90 20.02 -11.31 -21.16
N MET A 91 21.07 -10.86 -20.45
CA MET A 91 20.95 -9.85 -19.37
C MET A 91 20.61 -8.42 -19.88
N LEU A 92 20.65 -8.17 -21.20
CA LEU A 92 20.27 -6.88 -21.80
C LEU A 92 18.76 -6.83 -22.16
N SER A 93 18.00 -7.88 -21.89
CA SER A 93 16.54 -7.82 -22.02
C SER A 93 15.96 -6.84 -21.00
N PRO A 94 15.10 -5.88 -21.40
CA PRO A 94 14.54 -4.89 -20.49
C PRO A 94 13.55 -5.49 -19.47
N ALA A 95 13.05 -6.70 -19.72
CA ALA A 95 12.07 -7.36 -18.87
C ALA A 95 11.99 -8.86 -19.07
N LEU A 96 11.49 -9.56 -18.03
CA LEU A 96 11.25 -11.00 -18.03
C LEU A 96 9.99 -11.38 -18.81
N TYR A 97 8.94 -10.57 -18.71
CA TYR A 97 7.64 -10.84 -19.32
C TYR A 97 7.35 -9.93 -20.52
N LEU A 98 6.48 -10.41 -21.40
CA LEU A 98 5.97 -9.65 -22.51
C LEU A 98 5.07 -8.50 -22.04
N GLU A 99 5.07 -7.41 -22.79
CA GLU A 99 4.23 -6.23 -22.55
C GLU A 99 2.74 -6.50 -22.79
N GLN A 100 2.44 -7.17 -23.89
CA GLN A 100 1.09 -7.31 -24.45
C GLN A 100 0.05 -7.88 -23.46
N PRO A 101 0.35 -8.90 -22.62
CA PRO A 101 -0.64 -9.41 -21.67
C PRO A 101 -1.10 -8.37 -20.67
N LEU A 102 -0.17 -7.63 -20.08
CA LEU A 102 -0.49 -6.54 -19.14
C LEU A 102 -1.24 -5.40 -19.85
N GLN A 103 -0.78 -4.99 -21.02
CA GLN A 103 -1.43 -3.96 -21.85
C GLN A 103 -2.89 -4.33 -22.15
N ALA A 104 -3.17 -5.56 -22.57
CA ALA A 104 -4.52 -6.02 -22.87
C ALA A 104 -5.47 -5.97 -21.65
N ILE A 105 -4.94 -6.20 -20.44
CA ILE A 105 -5.73 -6.03 -19.20
C ILE A 105 -6.01 -4.56 -18.98
N VAL A 106 -5.01 -3.71 -19.12
CA VAL A 106 -5.13 -2.24 -18.95
C VAL A 106 -6.15 -1.68 -19.93
N ASP A 107 -6.02 -1.97 -21.24
CA ASP A 107 -6.92 -1.45 -22.27
C ASP A 107 -8.38 -1.84 -22.05
N ARG A 108 -8.62 -3.02 -21.48
CA ARG A 108 -9.97 -3.48 -21.16
C ARG A 108 -10.59 -2.77 -19.95
N LEU A 109 -9.79 -2.43 -18.93
CA LEU A 109 -10.28 -1.98 -17.63
C LEU A 109 -10.19 -0.46 -17.46
N VAL A 110 -9.29 0.21 -18.16
CA VAL A 110 -8.98 1.63 -17.98
C VAL A 110 -9.81 2.50 -18.94
N PRO A 111 -10.16 3.75 -18.58
CA PRO A 111 -10.84 4.68 -19.47
C PRO A 111 -10.03 4.96 -20.74
N ASP A 112 -10.75 5.13 -21.85
CA ASP A 112 -10.18 5.72 -23.05
C ASP A 112 -9.90 7.21 -22.82
N GLY A 113 -8.92 7.77 -23.53
CA GLY A 113 -8.60 9.20 -23.50
C GLY A 113 -7.52 9.57 -22.48
N THR A 114 -7.47 10.87 -22.17
CA THR A 114 -6.47 11.49 -21.30
C THR A 114 -7.04 11.80 -19.91
N PHE A 115 -6.20 12.24 -18.99
CA PHE A 115 -6.66 12.64 -17.65
C PHE A 115 -7.61 13.84 -17.64
N ARG A 116 -7.64 14.63 -18.72
CA ARG A 116 -8.57 15.78 -18.86
C ARG A 116 -10.02 15.34 -19.09
N ASP A 117 -10.21 14.13 -19.61
CA ASP A 117 -11.51 13.60 -20.01
C ASP A 117 -12.24 12.91 -18.85
N LEU A 118 -11.58 12.78 -17.67
CA LEU A 118 -12.10 12.06 -16.55
C LEU A 118 -13.09 12.87 -15.72
N ALA A 119 -14.25 12.28 -15.41
CA ALA A 119 -15.28 12.89 -14.56
C ALA A 119 -14.85 13.02 -13.10
N ILE A 120 -14.06 12.06 -12.61
CA ILE A 120 -13.46 12.09 -11.27
C ILE A 120 -11.93 12.18 -11.47
N PRO A 121 -11.25 13.16 -10.86
CA PRO A 121 -9.81 13.30 -10.93
C PRO A 121 -9.09 12.00 -10.50
N LEU A 122 -8.12 11.57 -11.30
CA LEU A 122 -7.29 10.42 -11.06
C LEU A 122 -5.82 10.82 -11.06
N LEU A 123 -5.06 10.36 -10.08
CA LEU A 123 -3.61 10.51 -10.01
C LEU A 123 -2.94 9.15 -10.12
N VAL A 124 -2.08 8.98 -11.10
CA VAL A 124 -1.32 7.74 -11.33
C VAL A 124 0.15 7.98 -11.06
N ASN A 125 0.69 7.26 -10.06
CA ASN A 125 2.06 7.41 -9.62
C ASN A 125 3.01 6.48 -10.39
N THR A 126 4.08 7.06 -10.94
CA THR A 126 5.17 6.36 -11.64
C THR A 126 6.53 6.91 -11.20
N VAL A 127 7.62 6.28 -11.62
CA VAL A 127 8.99 6.77 -11.43
C VAL A 127 9.68 6.89 -12.77
N ASP A 128 10.26 8.05 -13.05
CA ASP A 128 11.20 8.28 -14.15
C ASP A 128 12.56 7.69 -13.77
N LEU A 129 12.95 6.59 -14.39
CA LEU A 129 14.21 5.90 -14.08
C LEU A 129 15.46 6.69 -14.48
N GLU A 130 15.37 7.52 -15.53
CA GLU A 130 16.52 8.28 -15.99
C GLU A 130 16.88 9.44 -15.06
N ARG A 131 15.84 10.04 -14.44
CA ARG A 131 16.02 11.17 -13.51
C ARG A 131 15.97 10.76 -12.05
N GLY A 132 15.56 9.52 -11.74
CA GLY A 132 15.39 9.05 -10.37
C GLY A 132 14.32 9.83 -9.60
N SER A 133 13.24 10.26 -10.25
CA SER A 133 12.22 11.13 -9.67
C SER A 133 10.81 10.60 -9.85
N PRO A 134 9.90 10.85 -8.89
CA PRO A 134 8.51 10.46 -9.04
C PRO A 134 7.83 11.33 -10.11
N VAL A 135 6.95 10.73 -10.90
CA VAL A 135 6.08 11.42 -11.86
C VAL A 135 4.65 10.99 -11.58
N VAL A 136 3.79 11.96 -11.28
CA VAL A 136 2.38 11.69 -10.98
C VAL A 136 1.53 12.27 -12.10
N TRP A 137 1.04 11.38 -12.94
CA TRP A 137 0.16 11.70 -14.04
C TRP A 137 -1.22 12.08 -13.51
N GLY A 138 -1.86 13.08 -14.14
CA GLY A 138 -3.11 13.67 -13.67
C GLY A 138 -2.93 14.98 -12.90
N LEU A 139 -1.71 15.31 -12.47
CA LEU A 139 -1.40 16.64 -11.93
C LEU A 139 -1.41 17.71 -13.04
N PRO A 140 -1.63 19.00 -12.71
CA PRO A 140 -1.53 20.09 -13.67
C PRO A 140 -0.21 20.06 -14.46
N GLY A 141 -0.31 20.08 -15.79
CA GLY A 141 0.83 19.94 -16.70
C GLY A 141 1.25 18.48 -17.02
N LEU A 142 0.61 17.48 -16.42
CA LEU A 142 0.85 16.06 -16.65
C LEU A 142 -0.46 15.33 -16.98
N THR A 143 -1.34 15.95 -17.75
CA THR A 143 -2.70 15.46 -18.07
C THR A 143 -2.85 14.97 -19.50
N ASP A 144 -1.85 15.18 -20.38
CA ASP A 144 -1.98 15.00 -21.83
C ASP A 144 -1.57 13.61 -22.34
N VAL A 145 -1.18 12.70 -21.44
CA VAL A 145 -0.90 11.31 -21.76
C VAL A 145 -2.18 10.47 -21.65
N LEU A 146 -2.24 9.36 -22.39
CA LEU A 146 -3.32 8.40 -22.24
C LEU A 146 -3.32 7.79 -20.83
N VAL A 147 -4.51 7.68 -20.23
CA VAL A 147 -4.66 7.08 -18.90
C VAL A 147 -4.14 5.64 -18.92
N ALA A 148 -4.44 4.87 -19.97
CA ALA A 148 -3.99 3.51 -20.14
C ALA A 148 -2.45 3.39 -20.12
N ASP A 149 -1.74 4.28 -20.81
CA ASP A 149 -0.28 4.28 -20.82
C ASP A 149 0.32 4.58 -19.45
N ALA A 150 -0.26 5.54 -18.72
CA ALA A 150 0.19 5.89 -17.38
C ALA A 150 -0.07 4.74 -16.39
N VAL A 151 -1.23 4.08 -16.48
CA VAL A 151 -1.58 2.91 -15.65
C VAL A 151 -0.66 1.73 -15.98
N TYR A 152 -0.41 1.46 -17.27
CA TYR A 152 0.58 0.45 -17.66
C TYR A 152 1.94 0.74 -17.03
N ALA A 153 2.46 1.97 -17.19
CA ALA A 153 3.76 2.36 -16.62
C ALA A 153 3.79 2.18 -15.10
N SER A 154 2.69 2.54 -14.42
CA SER A 154 2.54 2.33 -12.97
C SER A 154 2.53 0.86 -12.57
N CYS A 155 2.11 -0.05 -13.45
CA CYS A 155 2.15 -1.51 -13.25
C CYS A 155 3.43 -2.17 -13.77
N ALA A 156 4.30 -1.43 -14.45
CA ALA A 156 5.55 -1.95 -15.03
C ALA A 156 6.63 -2.11 -13.94
N LEU A 157 6.49 -3.18 -13.13
CA LEU A 157 7.46 -3.52 -12.10
C LEU A 157 8.85 -3.75 -12.72
N PRO A 158 9.91 -3.03 -12.28
CA PRO A 158 11.24 -3.12 -12.87
C PRO A 158 11.77 -4.55 -12.95
N GLY A 159 12.30 -4.93 -14.10
CA GLY A 159 12.78 -6.27 -14.39
C GLY A 159 11.70 -7.29 -14.75
N PHE A 160 10.42 -7.03 -14.41
CA PHE A 160 9.31 -7.92 -14.75
C PHE A 160 8.62 -7.50 -16.05
N PHE A 161 8.27 -6.23 -16.18
CA PHE A 161 7.64 -5.69 -17.39
C PHE A 161 8.46 -4.57 -18.00
N PRO A 162 8.43 -4.37 -19.33
CA PRO A 162 9.16 -3.29 -19.96
C PRO A 162 8.72 -1.91 -19.45
N PRO A 163 9.64 -0.97 -19.24
CA PRO A 163 9.30 0.42 -18.99
C PRO A 163 8.48 1.03 -20.13
N ARG A 164 7.68 2.06 -19.82
CA ARG A 164 6.93 2.84 -20.83
C ARG A 164 7.54 4.24 -20.97
N VAL A 165 7.72 4.69 -22.21
CA VAL A 165 8.10 6.08 -22.47
C VAL A 165 6.87 6.96 -22.51
N LEU A 166 6.76 7.92 -21.58
CA LEU A 166 5.64 8.85 -21.45
C LEU A 166 6.15 10.28 -21.34
N GLY A 167 5.71 11.17 -22.22
CA GLY A 167 6.15 12.56 -22.21
C GLY A 167 7.68 12.73 -22.21
N GLY A 168 8.40 11.87 -22.93
CA GLY A 168 9.86 11.87 -22.99
C GLY A 168 10.55 11.38 -21.69
N ARG A 169 9.87 10.58 -20.86
CA ARG A 169 10.39 9.98 -19.62
C ARG A 169 10.28 8.46 -19.67
N THR A 170 11.29 7.76 -19.20
CA THR A 170 11.26 6.29 -19.07
C THR A 170 10.64 5.89 -17.74
N CYS A 171 9.32 5.64 -17.75
CA CYS A 171 8.50 5.42 -16.57
C CYS A 171 8.35 3.95 -16.21
N VAL A 172 8.38 3.67 -14.91
CA VAL A 172 8.15 2.36 -14.29
C VAL A 172 7.20 2.49 -13.09
N ASP A 173 6.91 1.35 -12.43
CA ASP A 173 6.06 1.25 -11.25
C ASP A 173 6.44 2.27 -10.18
N GLY A 174 5.45 3.06 -9.77
CA GLY A 174 5.61 4.11 -8.76
C GLY A 174 5.94 3.60 -7.36
N GLY A 175 5.67 2.32 -7.10
CA GLY A 175 5.96 1.66 -5.83
C GLY A 175 7.44 1.62 -5.48
N VAL A 176 8.32 1.79 -6.46
CA VAL A 176 9.77 1.95 -6.27
C VAL A 176 10.09 3.09 -5.30
N MET A 177 9.32 4.18 -5.32
CA MET A 177 9.52 5.33 -4.44
C MET A 177 8.34 5.59 -3.49
N HIS A 178 7.11 5.56 -4.00
CA HIS A 178 5.91 5.92 -3.25
C HIS A 178 4.82 4.86 -3.43
N ASN A 179 4.84 3.82 -2.62
CA ASN A 179 3.89 2.72 -2.76
C ASN A 179 2.44 3.13 -2.44
N VAL A 180 2.24 3.98 -1.43
CA VAL A 180 0.94 4.60 -1.11
C VAL A 180 1.07 6.10 -1.36
N PRO A 181 0.57 6.63 -2.51
CA PRO A 181 0.86 7.99 -2.95
C PRO A 181 -0.04 9.04 -2.28
N ALA A 182 -0.20 8.98 -0.94
CA ALA A 182 -1.08 9.88 -0.19
C ALA A 182 -0.65 11.35 -0.25
N ARG A 183 0.67 11.62 -0.31
CA ARG A 183 1.19 13.00 -0.31
C ARG A 183 0.72 13.82 -1.51
N VAL A 184 0.46 13.19 -2.65
CA VAL A 184 0.00 13.89 -3.86
C VAL A 184 -1.51 14.09 -3.88
N ALA A 185 -2.26 13.26 -3.14
CA ALA A 185 -3.72 13.32 -3.03
C ALA A 185 -4.24 14.30 -1.96
N ARG A 186 -3.34 15.01 -1.23
CA ARG A 186 -3.72 15.86 -0.08
C ARG A 186 -4.31 17.23 -0.46
N ARG A 187 -4.32 17.59 -1.75
CA ARG A 187 -4.80 18.89 -2.19
C ARG A 187 -6.31 18.87 -2.32
N GLU A 188 -6.94 19.92 -1.81
CA GLU A 188 -8.39 20.20 -1.97
C GLU A 188 -9.30 19.09 -1.43
N VAL A 189 -8.83 18.34 -0.43
CA VAL A 189 -9.59 17.31 0.27
C VAL A 189 -9.52 17.52 1.77
N ASP A 190 -10.59 17.13 2.48
CA ASP A 190 -10.71 17.31 3.92
C ASP A 190 -10.17 16.08 4.67
N ALA A 191 -10.13 14.93 4.02
CA ALA A 191 -9.60 13.68 4.58
C ALA A 191 -9.01 12.78 3.48
N ILE A 192 -8.22 11.79 3.88
CA ILE A 192 -7.70 10.74 3.01
C ILE A 192 -8.10 9.38 3.57
N ILE A 193 -8.61 8.50 2.71
CA ILE A 193 -8.68 7.07 2.96
C ILE A 193 -7.55 6.43 2.16
N ALA A 194 -6.56 5.87 2.85
CA ALA A 194 -5.41 5.22 2.22
C ALA A 194 -5.45 3.71 2.47
N VAL A 195 -5.20 2.91 1.43
CA VAL A 195 -5.22 1.45 1.50
C VAL A 195 -3.84 0.90 1.18
N ASP A 196 -3.20 0.29 2.17
CA ASP A 196 -1.89 -0.35 2.06
C ASP A 196 -2.02 -1.87 2.00
N VAL A 197 -1.72 -2.44 0.84
CA VAL A 197 -1.75 -3.89 0.59
C VAL A 197 -0.36 -4.48 0.35
N GLY A 198 0.67 -3.63 0.23
CA GLY A 198 1.99 -4.03 -0.29
C GLY A 198 3.06 -4.30 0.75
N SER A 199 3.17 -3.46 1.75
CA SER A 199 4.39 -3.34 2.54
C SER A 199 4.22 -3.61 4.03
N SER A 200 3.00 -3.73 4.52
CA SER A 200 2.71 -3.60 5.95
C SER A 200 3.26 -4.71 6.83
N ASN A 201 3.39 -5.94 6.36
CA ASN A 201 3.92 -7.04 7.16
C ASN A 201 4.84 -7.90 6.30
N LEU A 202 6.13 -7.61 6.36
CA LEU A 202 7.13 -8.51 5.80
C LEU A 202 7.31 -9.69 6.75
N ALA A 203 6.58 -10.77 6.49
CA ALA A 203 6.83 -12.04 7.17
C ALA A 203 8.31 -12.43 7.09
N THR A 204 8.84 -13.06 8.13
CA THR A 204 10.21 -13.56 8.12
C THR A 204 10.37 -14.59 6.99
N SER A 205 11.27 -14.34 6.06
CA SER A 205 11.61 -15.30 5.01
C SER A 205 12.79 -16.15 5.44
N ARG A 206 12.50 -17.37 5.85
CA ARG A 206 13.56 -18.34 6.17
C ARG A 206 14.20 -18.84 4.88
N ARG A 207 15.49 -19.22 4.96
CA ARG A 207 16.26 -19.82 3.86
C ARG A 207 16.22 -19.05 2.54
N ILE A 208 16.16 -17.71 2.60
CA ILE A 208 16.10 -16.87 1.40
C ILE A 208 17.26 -17.15 0.43
N ARG A 209 18.43 -17.55 0.94
CA ARG A 209 19.60 -17.89 0.13
C ARG A 209 19.33 -19.06 -0.83
N GLU A 210 18.48 -20.00 -0.41
CA GLU A 210 18.16 -21.22 -1.18
C GLU A 210 17.14 -20.94 -2.29
N LYS A 211 16.44 -19.81 -2.23
CA LYS A 211 15.38 -19.42 -3.20
C LYS A 211 15.90 -18.74 -4.46
N GLY A 212 17.20 -18.51 -4.56
CA GLY A 212 17.89 -17.98 -5.75
C GLY A 212 17.80 -16.46 -5.91
N PHE A 213 18.49 -15.96 -6.95
CA PHE A 213 18.69 -14.51 -7.19
C PHE A 213 17.38 -13.71 -7.26
N ALA A 214 16.39 -14.18 -8.01
CA ALA A 214 15.13 -13.45 -8.18
C ALA A 214 14.39 -13.26 -6.86
N ALA A 215 14.38 -14.28 -5.99
CA ALA A 215 13.75 -14.21 -4.67
C ALA A 215 14.49 -13.23 -3.74
N ILE A 216 15.83 -13.23 -3.78
CA ILE A 216 16.65 -12.29 -3.01
C ILE A 216 16.40 -10.86 -3.48
N TYR A 217 16.41 -10.61 -4.81
CA TYR A 217 16.14 -9.32 -5.39
C TYR A 217 14.77 -8.78 -5.01
N MET A 218 13.72 -9.59 -5.19
CA MET A 218 12.35 -9.23 -4.82
C MET A 218 12.20 -8.94 -3.33
N ARG A 219 12.85 -9.72 -2.48
CA ARG A 219 12.85 -9.48 -1.05
C ARG A 219 13.52 -8.17 -0.67
N SER A 220 14.67 -7.87 -1.29
CA SER A 220 15.38 -6.61 -1.09
C SER A 220 14.53 -5.41 -1.53
N ALA A 221 13.88 -5.49 -2.69
CA ALA A 221 12.96 -4.47 -3.17
C ALA A 221 11.79 -4.25 -2.19
N GLN A 222 11.18 -5.32 -1.68
CA GLN A 222 10.12 -5.23 -0.66
C GLN A 222 10.58 -4.53 0.63
N VAL A 223 11.80 -4.84 1.10
CA VAL A 223 12.38 -4.21 2.30
C VAL A 223 12.57 -2.72 2.06
N MET A 224 13.17 -2.33 0.92
CA MET A 224 13.38 -0.93 0.56
C MET A 224 12.07 -0.15 0.42
N MET A 225 11.09 -0.70 -0.31
CA MET A 225 9.76 -0.08 -0.49
C MET A 225 9.05 0.12 0.85
N ARG A 226 9.12 -0.87 1.76
CA ARG A 226 8.57 -0.76 3.10
C ARG A 226 9.24 0.38 3.88
N SER A 227 10.57 0.41 3.92
CA SER A 227 11.32 1.44 4.66
C SER A 227 10.97 2.85 4.17
N LEU A 228 10.90 3.06 2.85
CA LEU A 228 10.48 4.33 2.27
C LEU A 228 9.05 4.71 2.65
N GLN A 229 8.12 3.76 2.60
CA GLN A 229 6.72 4.00 2.97
C GLN A 229 6.58 4.35 4.45
N GLN A 230 7.32 3.69 5.35
CA GLN A 230 7.33 3.98 6.78
C GLN A 230 7.76 5.42 7.05
N LEU A 231 8.85 5.87 6.43
CA LEU A 231 9.33 7.24 6.54
C LEU A 231 8.28 8.27 6.08
N GLN A 232 7.54 7.97 5.01
CA GLN A 232 6.51 8.86 4.49
C GLN A 232 5.29 8.96 5.40
N LEU A 233 4.89 7.85 6.01
CA LEU A 233 3.77 7.82 6.95
C LEU A 233 4.13 8.48 8.29
N ALA A 234 5.34 8.26 8.80
CA ALA A 234 5.84 8.90 10.01
C ALA A 234 5.95 10.43 9.86
N ALA A 235 6.31 10.90 8.66
CA ALA A 235 6.39 12.32 8.34
C ALA A 235 5.07 12.91 7.81
N TRP A 236 3.92 12.26 8.08
CA TRP A 236 2.64 12.74 7.58
C TRP A 236 2.19 14.04 8.26
N SER A 237 1.97 15.06 7.45
CA SER A 237 1.53 16.41 7.86
C SER A 237 0.39 16.95 6.98
N GLY A 238 -0.39 16.04 6.38
CA GLY A 238 -1.54 16.37 5.54
C GLY A 238 -2.87 16.36 6.31
N PRO A 239 -4.00 16.34 5.58
CA PRO A 239 -5.32 16.09 6.16
C PRO A 239 -5.35 14.80 6.96
N PRO A 240 -6.32 14.62 7.89
CA PRO A 240 -6.47 13.36 8.61
C PRO A 240 -6.56 12.19 7.63
N MET A 241 -5.83 11.11 7.94
CA MET A 241 -5.71 9.92 7.07
C MET A 241 -6.23 8.68 7.79
N LEU A 242 -7.26 8.06 7.24
CA LEU A 242 -7.67 6.70 7.64
C LEU A 242 -6.85 5.68 6.84
N LEU A 243 -5.90 5.03 7.50
CA LEU A 243 -5.04 4.02 6.89
C LEU A 243 -5.62 2.62 7.09
N MET A 244 -6.16 2.05 6.02
CA MET A 244 -6.68 0.67 5.99
C MET A 244 -5.58 -0.30 5.56
N ARG A 245 -5.45 -1.42 6.28
CA ARG A 245 -4.47 -2.46 6.01
C ARG A 245 -5.14 -3.85 5.97
N PRO A 246 -5.68 -4.25 4.82
CA PRO A 246 -6.24 -5.58 4.64
C PRO A 246 -5.24 -6.69 5.02
N ALA A 247 -5.74 -7.76 5.64
CA ALA A 247 -4.92 -8.89 6.11
C ALA A 247 -4.47 -9.80 4.94
N VAL A 248 -3.81 -9.22 3.94
CA VAL A 248 -3.31 -9.92 2.73
C VAL A 248 -1.85 -10.35 2.81
N TRP A 249 -1.21 -10.17 3.97
CA TRP A 249 0.19 -10.54 4.19
C TRP A 249 0.51 -12.04 4.02
N PRO A 250 -0.42 -13.01 4.25
CA PRO A 250 -0.12 -14.42 4.01
C PRO A 250 0.04 -14.77 2.53
N PHE A 251 -0.50 -13.93 1.63
CA PHE A 251 -0.51 -14.22 0.21
C PHE A 251 0.73 -13.69 -0.50
N GLY A 252 1.22 -14.43 -1.49
CA GLY A 252 2.30 -13.98 -2.37
C GLY A 252 1.85 -12.88 -3.33
N TRP A 253 2.78 -12.07 -3.82
CA TRP A 253 2.52 -10.97 -4.77
C TRP A 253 1.84 -11.43 -6.07
N PHE A 254 2.02 -12.69 -6.45
CA PHE A 254 1.50 -13.27 -7.69
C PHE A 254 0.61 -14.49 -7.40
N SER A 255 -0.13 -14.46 -6.30
CA SER A 255 -1.03 -15.56 -5.91
C SER A 255 -2.39 -15.42 -6.57
N PHE A 256 -2.66 -16.20 -7.61
CA PHE A 256 -3.97 -16.25 -8.29
C PHE A 256 -5.01 -17.10 -7.56
N ALA A 257 -4.57 -18.03 -6.71
CA ALA A 257 -5.47 -18.98 -6.04
C ALA A 257 -6.30 -18.35 -4.90
N HIS A 258 -5.94 -17.15 -4.43
CA HIS A 258 -6.50 -16.54 -3.23
C HIS A 258 -7.26 -15.23 -3.50
N THR A 259 -7.67 -14.99 -4.75
CA THR A 259 -8.31 -13.74 -5.17
C THR A 259 -9.54 -13.42 -4.32
N ARG A 260 -10.43 -14.39 -4.09
CA ARG A 260 -11.62 -14.22 -3.22
C ARG A 260 -11.21 -13.81 -1.81
N ALA A 261 -10.29 -14.53 -1.18
CA ALA A 261 -9.84 -14.24 0.17
C ALA A 261 -9.20 -12.85 0.31
N MET A 262 -8.51 -12.36 -0.74
CA MET A 262 -7.96 -11.00 -0.75
C MET A 262 -9.06 -9.94 -0.82
N ILE A 263 -10.09 -10.14 -1.67
CA ILE A 263 -11.25 -9.25 -1.77
C ILE A 263 -11.99 -9.18 -0.43
N ASP A 264 -12.27 -10.36 0.18
CA ASP A 264 -12.95 -10.46 1.46
C ASP A 264 -12.14 -9.78 2.58
N ALA A 265 -10.82 -9.94 2.61
CA ALA A 265 -9.94 -9.26 3.55
C ALA A 265 -9.98 -7.73 3.38
N GLY A 266 -10.08 -7.25 2.13
CA GLY A 266 -10.25 -5.83 1.83
C GLY A 266 -11.57 -5.27 2.37
N HIS A 267 -12.67 -5.99 2.13
CA HIS A 267 -14.00 -5.62 2.63
C HIS A 267 -14.04 -5.59 4.15
N ALA A 268 -13.56 -6.65 4.81
CA ALA A 268 -13.53 -6.75 6.27
C ALA A 268 -12.72 -5.62 6.92
N ALA A 269 -11.51 -5.33 6.38
CA ALA A 269 -10.68 -4.25 6.91
C ALA A 269 -11.31 -2.86 6.72
N ALA A 270 -12.01 -2.65 5.60
CA ALA A 270 -12.72 -1.39 5.37
C ALA A 270 -13.94 -1.24 6.27
N CYS A 271 -14.74 -2.28 6.45
CA CYS A 271 -15.87 -2.28 7.39
C CYS A 271 -15.38 -1.97 8.81
N GLU A 272 -14.37 -2.68 9.31
CA GLU A 272 -13.79 -2.43 10.64
C GLU A 272 -13.34 -0.97 10.79
N ALA A 273 -12.59 -0.45 9.82
CA ALA A 273 -12.07 0.90 9.88
C ALA A 273 -13.17 1.97 9.85
N LEU A 274 -14.16 1.80 8.97
CA LEU A 274 -15.28 2.74 8.81
C LEU A 274 -16.24 2.73 10.01
N ASP A 275 -16.50 1.56 10.60
CA ASP A 275 -17.38 1.42 11.77
C ASP A 275 -16.75 2.01 13.04
N ASN A 276 -15.41 2.09 13.09
CA ASN A 276 -14.66 2.58 14.24
C ASN A 276 -14.10 4.00 14.08
N VAL A 277 -14.25 4.65 12.94
CA VAL A 277 -13.63 5.97 12.69
C VAL A 277 -14.25 7.08 13.56
N GLY A 278 -15.55 7.03 13.85
CA GLY A 278 -16.26 8.09 14.59
C GLY A 278 -16.08 9.46 13.94
N ASP A 279 -15.91 10.51 14.73
CA ASP A 279 -15.67 11.89 14.26
C ASP A 279 -14.18 12.23 14.09
N THR A 280 -13.29 11.26 14.23
CA THR A 280 -11.83 11.45 14.28
C THR A 280 -11.27 12.20 13.06
N LEU A 281 -11.83 11.97 11.86
CA LEU A 281 -11.38 12.64 10.64
C LEU A 281 -11.88 14.09 10.50
N TYR A 282 -12.67 14.57 11.46
CA TYR A 282 -13.09 15.98 11.53
C TYR A 282 -12.26 16.79 12.52
N GLU A 283 -11.54 16.13 13.44
CA GLU A 283 -10.93 16.80 14.59
C GLU A 283 -9.51 17.30 14.31
N SER A 284 -8.63 16.46 13.81
CA SER A 284 -7.20 16.81 13.66
C SER A 284 -6.52 16.05 12.53
N GLY A 285 -5.40 16.59 12.04
CA GLY A 285 -4.49 15.86 11.16
C GLY A 285 -3.85 14.65 11.85
N GLY A 286 -3.21 13.79 11.06
CA GLY A 286 -2.54 12.59 11.53
C GLY A 286 -3.01 11.33 10.83
N VAL A 287 -2.47 10.18 11.27
CA VAL A 287 -2.81 8.86 10.73
C VAL A 287 -3.68 8.11 11.73
N PHE A 288 -4.75 7.52 11.25
CA PHE A 288 -5.73 6.76 12.02
C PHE A 288 -5.92 5.35 11.45
N PRO A 289 -6.43 4.37 12.22
CA PRO A 289 -6.88 4.50 13.61
C PRO A 289 -5.71 4.65 14.57
N ARG A 290 -5.96 5.34 15.69
CA ARG A 290 -5.11 5.29 16.88
C ARG A 290 -5.68 4.28 17.86
N ARG A 291 -4.81 3.54 18.54
CA ARG A 291 -5.20 2.50 19.51
C ARG A 291 -4.35 2.63 20.77
N LYS A 292 -4.97 2.37 21.91
CA LYS A 292 -4.21 2.19 23.16
C LYS A 292 -3.34 0.95 23.02
N VAL A 293 -2.06 1.09 23.28
CA VAL A 293 -1.08 0.01 23.18
C VAL A 293 -0.28 -0.13 24.46
N GLU A 294 0.07 -1.35 24.77
CA GLU A 294 1.02 -1.73 25.80
C GLU A 294 2.26 -2.32 25.12
N VAL A 295 3.40 -1.71 25.35
CA VAL A 295 4.67 -2.14 24.78
C VAL A 295 5.45 -2.87 25.85
N SER A 296 6.01 -4.03 25.54
CA SER A 296 6.89 -4.78 26.43
C SER A 296 8.18 -5.17 25.72
N VAL A 297 9.25 -5.31 26.52
CA VAL A 297 10.58 -5.71 26.06
C VAL A 297 10.92 -7.06 26.69
N ASP A 298 11.21 -8.04 25.84
CA ASP A 298 11.80 -9.31 26.25
C ASP A 298 13.27 -9.05 26.64
N ARG A 299 13.52 -9.00 27.94
CA ARG A 299 14.84 -8.64 28.50
C ARG A 299 15.90 -9.72 28.23
N GLU A 300 15.49 -10.98 28.03
CA GLU A 300 16.42 -12.07 27.69
C GLU A 300 16.93 -11.92 26.25
N LYS A 301 16.05 -11.53 25.33
CA LYS A 301 16.43 -11.26 23.95
C LYS A 301 17.16 -9.94 23.77
N CYS A 302 16.86 -8.92 24.58
CA CYS A 302 17.44 -7.60 24.42
C CYS A 302 18.97 -7.67 24.58
N ILE A 303 19.71 -7.18 23.58
CA ILE A 303 21.18 -7.14 23.58
C ILE A 303 21.76 -5.79 24.04
N GLY A 304 20.92 -4.82 24.42
CA GLY A 304 21.38 -3.52 24.89
C GLY A 304 21.94 -2.58 23.81
N CYS A 305 21.55 -2.74 22.54
CA CYS A 305 22.10 -1.95 21.42
C CYS A 305 21.69 -0.47 21.43
N GLY A 306 20.70 -0.06 22.20
CA GLY A 306 20.27 1.34 22.35
C GLY A 306 19.47 1.94 21.20
N ILE A 307 19.30 1.25 20.08
CA ILE A 307 18.61 1.77 18.88
C ILE A 307 17.21 2.28 19.21
N CYS A 308 16.42 1.52 19.97
CA CYS A 308 15.06 1.90 20.35
C CYS A 308 15.00 3.18 21.21
N ALA A 309 15.94 3.37 22.12
CA ALA A 309 16.02 4.58 22.93
C ALA A 309 16.45 5.81 22.11
N THR A 310 17.22 5.61 21.04
CA THR A 310 17.60 6.67 20.10
C THR A 310 16.42 7.06 19.19
N LEU A 311 15.65 6.08 18.69
CA LEU A 311 14.57 6.32 17.73
C LEU A 311 13.27 6.79 18.40
N ALA A 312 13.03 6.40 19.65
CA ALA A 312 11.81 6.74 20.40
C ALA A 312 12.15 7.08 21.86
N PRO A 313 12.90 8.18 22.13
CA PRO A 313 13.38 8.53 23.45
C PRO A 313 12.25 8.83 24.46
N ASP A 314 11.08 9.27 23.97
CA ASP A 314 9.89 9.53 24.78
C ASP A 314 9.20 8.24 25.26
N VAL A 315 9.51 7.11 24.63
CA VAL A 315 8.88 5.81 24.92
C VAL A 315 9.88 4.85 25.55
N MET A 316 11.15 4.91 25.15
CA MET A 316 12.18 3.93 25.49
C MET A 316 13.40 4.57 26.12
N GLN A 317 13.92 3.95 27.17
CA GLN A 317 15.22 4.32 27.77
C GLN A 317 16.07 3.08 28.05
N MET A 318 17.37 3.33 28.25
CA MET A 318 18.30 2.28 28.67
C MET A 318 18.41 2.25 30.19
N GLY A 319 18.22 1.08 30.78
CA GLY A 319 18.38 0.87 32.22
C GLY A 319 19.84 0.75 32.66
N PRO A 320 20.10 0.78 33.94
CA PRO A 320 21.45 0.63 34.52
C PRO A 320 22.06 -0.75 34.25
N ASP A 321 21.23 -1.76 33.92
CA ASP A 321 21.63 -3.10 33.52
C ASP A 321 21.97 -3.20 32.02
N GLY A 322 21.97 -2.06 31.30
CA GLY A 322 22.22 -2.01 29.88
C GLY A 322 21.08 -2.55 28.99
N LYS A 323 19.90 -2.80 29.53
CA LYS A 323 18.72 -3.27 28.78
C LYS A 323 17.72 -2.14 28.56
N ALA A 324 17.01 -2.20 27.44
CA ALA A 324 15.95 -1.27 27.16
C ALA A 324 14.71 -1.52 28.04
N HIS A 325 14.03 -0.45 28.45
CA HIS A 325 12.75 -0.50 29.13
C HIS A 325 11.83 0.61 28.63
N VAL A 326 10.53 0.40 28.78
CA VAL A 326 9.49 1.37 28.43
C VAL A 326 9.35 2.39 29.57
N VAL A 327 9.37 3.68 29.24
CA VAL A 327 9.23 4.77 30.23
C VAL A 327 7.89 5.48 30.12
N ALA A 328 7.21 5.38 28.99
CA ALA A 328 5.88 5.94 28.80
C ALA A 328 4.82 5.08 29.50
N GLY A 329 3.79 5.75 30.04
CA GLY A 329 2.62 5.08 30.59
C GLY A 329 1.68 4.53 29.51
N GLU A 330 0.40 4.94 29.54
CA GLU A 330 -0.51 4.61 28.44
C GLU A 330 -0.08 5.29 27.14
N LEU A 331 0.07 4.49 26.09
CA LEU A 331 0.42 4.94 24.76
C LEU A 331 -0.78 4.81 23.83
N GLU A 332 -1.05 5.88 23.08
CA GLU A 332 -2.05 5.86 22.03
C GLU A 332 -1.36 6.05 20.67
N TRP A 333 -1.23 4.95 19.93
CA TRP A 333 -0.48 4.90 18.70
C TRP A 333 -1.35 4.75 17.48
N SER A 334 -1.02 5.50 16.44
CA SER A 334 -1.25 5.09 15.07
C SER A 334 -0.17 4.10 14.62
N ARG A 335 -0.37 3.46 13.50
CA ARG A 335 0.58 2.44 13.00
C ARG A 335 2.02 2.98 12.80
N PRO A 336 2.23 4.19 12.24
CA PRO A 336 3.56 4.77 12.10
C PRO A 336 4.30 4.98 13.41
N ASP A 337 3.61 5.26 14.50
CA ASP A 337 4.23 5.61 15.78
C ASP A 337 5.05 4.44 16.38
N GLY A 338 4.65 3.20 16.12
CA GLY A 338 5.31 2.00 16.61
C GLY A 338 6.38 1.40 15.69
N GLU A 339 6.73 2.04 14.58
CA GLU A 339 7.62 1.42 13.58
C GLU A 339 9.07 1.23 14.07
N PHE A 340 9.54 2.00 15.06
CA PHE A 340 10.86 1.83 15.68
C PHE A 340 11.08 0.41 16.24
N ILE A 341 10.02 -0.32 16.56
CA ILE A 341 10.07 -1.71 17.05
C ILE A 341 10.67 -2.65 15.98
N ASN A 342 10.42 -2.37 14.71
CA ASN A 342 10.93 -3.15 13.60
C ASN A 342 12.44 -2.98 13.37
N GLU A 343 13.04 -1.94 13.94
CA GLU A 343 14.48 -1.71 13.90
C GLU A 343 15.25 -2.53 14.95
N CYS A 344 14.55 -3.26 15.82
CA CYS A 344 15.20 -4.12 16.82
C CYS A 344 15.82 -5.35 16.14
N PRO A 345 17.17 -5.50 16.14
CA PRO A 345 17.86 -6.57 15.41
C PRO A 345 17.57 -7.98 15.98
N VAL A 346 17.15 -8.06 17.23
CA VAL A 346 16.86 -9.33 17.94
C VAL A 346 15.37 -9.53 18.20
N GLN A 347 14.53 -8.63 17.69
CA GLN A 347 13.07 -8.73 17.82
C GLN A 347 12.59 -8.91 19.27
N ALA A 348 13.11 -8.09 20.17
CA ALA A 348 12.82 -8.17 21.61
C ALA A 348 11.53 -7.48 22.04
N PHE A 349 10.70 -6.96 21.11
CA PHE A 349 9.47 -6.25 21.42
C PHE A 349 8.22 -7.09 21.24
N SER A 350 7.24 -6.86 22.12
CA SER A 350 5.86 -7.26 21.97
C SER A 350 4.95 -6.06 22.16
N VAL A 351 3.92 -5.92 21.32
CA VAL A 351 2.92 -4.84 21.41
C VAL A 351 1.53 -5.43 21.44
N MET A 352 0.83 -5.16 22.53
CA MET A 352 -0.56 -5.52 22.71
C MET A 352 -1.43 -4.27 22.47
N ALA A 353 -2.40 -4.34 21.57
CA ALA A 353 -3.41 -3.30 21.44
C ALA A 353 -4.67 -3.71 22.20
N THR A 354 -5.31 -2.71 22.79
CA THR A 354 -6.64 -2.86 23.38
C THR A 354 -7.65 -2.24 22.43
N GLU A 355 -8.62 -3.03 21.98
CA GLU A 355 -9.75 -2.55 21.20
C GLU A 355 -10.74 -1.76 22.09
N ARG A 356 -11.64 -0.99 21.46
CA ARG A 356 -12.65 -0.19 22.17
C ARG A 356 -13.60 -1.05 23.00
N ASP A 357 -13.80 -2.31 22.63
CA ASP A 357 -14.61 -3.29 23.38
C ASP A 357 -13.84 -4.00 24.50
N GLY A 358 -12.61 -3.59 24.78
CA GLY A 358 -11.75 -4.16 25.84
C GLY A 358 -11.02 -5.44 25.43
N ARG A 359 -11.20 -5.97 24.22
CA ARG A 359 -10.42 -7.11 23.74
C ARG A 359 -8.98 -6.71 23.49
N ARG A 360 -8.06 -7.56 23.94
CA ARG A 360 -6.61 -7.38 23.70
C ARG A 360 -6.15 -8.34 22.62
N HIS A 361 -5.40 -7.83 21.66
CA HIS A 361 -4.73 -8.66 20.65
C HIS A 361 -3.33 -8.13 20.34
N THR A 362 -2.44 -9.03 19.98
CA THR A 362 -1.08 -8.67 19.60
C THR A 362 -1.08 -8.06 18.21
N THR A 363 -0.68 -6.78 18.11
CA THR A 363 -0.75 -6.00 16.85
C THR A 363 0.56 -5.98 16.10
N MET A 364 1.69 -6.18 16.79
CA MET A 364 3.04 -6.15 16.23
C MET A 364 3.84 -7.35 16.72
N GLU A 365 3.43 -8.55 16.34
CA GLU A 365 4.30 -9.73 16.46
C GLU A 365 5.15 -9.90 15.20
N PHE A 366 6.41 -10.24 15.42
CA PHE A 366 7.26 -10.77 14.37
C PHE A 366 6.76 -12.18 14.00
N LYS A 367 5.72 -12.25 13.16
CA LYS A 367 5.18 -13.54 12.75
C LYS A 367 6.17 -14.27 11.87
N VAL A 368 6.66 -15.38 12.37
CA VAL A 368 7.33 -16.40 11.55
C VAL A 368 6.21 -17.15 10.82
N VAL A 369 6.13 -17.00 9.50
CA VAL A 369 5.29 -17.88 8.68
C VAL A 369 6.01 -19.22 8.65
N ALA A 370 5.37 -20.28 9.14
CA ALA A 370 5.78 -21.63 8.84
C ALA A 370 5.64 -21.86 7.33
N ASP A 371 6.66 -22.45 6.70
CA ASP A 371 6.69 -22.78 5.28
C ASP A 371 5.56 -23.74 4.91
#